data_20eaa97ea5e9af66461553c142bb738e
#
_entry.id   20eaa97ea5e9af66461553c142bb738e
#
_cell.length_a   1.000
_cell.length_b   1.000
_cell.length_c   1.000
_cell.angle_alpha   90.00
_cell.angle_beta   90.00
_cell.angle_gamma   90.00
#
_symmetry.space_group_name_H-M   'P 1'
#
loop_
_entity.id
_entity.type
_entity.pdbx_description
1 polymer ?
#
loop_
_entity_poly.entity_id
_entity_poly.type
_entity_poly.pdbx_seq_one_letter_code
_entity_poly.pdbx_strand_id
1 'polypeptide(L)'
;MVCSPLDALALAREHPQREVIFFGLGFEATMPSRAMTVLQAKVEGIGNFSLFCDHITIIPTIKAVLDSPDMHLDGFLGPGHVSMVIGTRPFDFVASHDGKPITIAGFEPRDALHSMWMVLKQIADGRCEVENQCDCTVPEAGNSAARDAIEEVFELREFFEWRGLGSIDHSGVRVRESFAEFDAERRFSMPNLKMADPKSCQCGEVLKGVIKSRTSARCSAAPARPKRRSAR
;
A
#
# COMPACT_ATOMS: atom_id res chain seq x y z
N MET A 1 -8.74 -21.00 2.97
CA MET A 1 -8.06 -19.68 2.89
C MET A 1 -8.78 -18.87 1.84
N VAL A 2 -9.16 -17.64 2.16
CA VAL A 2 -9.87 -16.73 1.23
C VAL A 2 -9.00 -15.51 0.99
N CYS A 3 -9.11 -14.92 -0.21
CA CYS A 3 -8.35 -13.72 -0.59
C CYS A 3 -9.25 -12.47 -0.69
N SER A 4 -10.57 -12.66 -0.76
CA SER A 4 -11.55 -11.58 -0.80
C SER A 4 -12.11 -11.28 0.60
N PRO A 5 -12.24 -10.02 1.01
CA PRO A 5 -12.91 -9.68 2.26
C PRO A 5 -14.41 -10.02 2.23
N LEU A 6 -15.04 -10.02 1.06
CA LEU A 6 -16.44 -10.45 0.90
C LEU A 6 -16.62 -11.95 1.16
N ASP A 7 -15.65 -12.79 0.77
CA ASP A 7 -15.67 -14.21 1.09
C ASP A 7 -15.52 -14.44 2.60
N ALA A 8 -14.69 -13.63 3.26
CA ALA A 8 -14.56 -13.67 4.71
C ALA A 8 -15.88 -13.25 5.41
N LEU A 9 -16.56 -12.24 4.88
CA LEU A 9 -17.88 -11.83 5.38
C LEU A 9 -18.94 -12.94 5.16
N ALA A 10 -18.91 -13.62 4.01
CA ALA A 10 -19.79 -14.76 3.75
C ALA A 10 -19.56 -15.89 4.77
N LEU A 11 -18.28 -16.21 5.06
CA LEU A 11 -17.94 -17.18 6.11
C LEU A 11 -18.44 -16.76 7.50
N ALA A 12 -18.41 -15.47 7.82
CA ALA A 12 -18.93 -14.98 9.09
C ALA A 12 -20.45 -15.18 9.20
N ARG A 13 -21.18 -14.98 8.11
CA ARG A 13 -22.65 -15.28 8.04
C ARG A 13 -22.95 -16.76 8.23
N GLU A 14 -22.17 -17.65 7.57
CA GLU A 14 -22.37 -19.10 7.64
C GLU A 14 -22.00 -19.68 9.02
N HIS A 15 -21.11 -19.01 9.74
CA HIS A 15 -20.56 -19.49 11.01
C HIS A 15 -20.68 -18.46 12.14
N PRO A 16 -21.88 -18.07 12.58
CA PRO A 16 -22.08 -16.99 13.56
C PRO A 16 -21.44 -17.27 14.93
N GLN A 17 -21.12 -18.53 15.25
CA GLN A 17 -20.44 -18.94 16.48
C GLN A 17 -18.89 -18.88 16.38
N ARG A 18 -18.34 -18.46 15.25
CA ARG A 18 -16.88 -18.36 15.04
C ARG A 18 -16.49 -16.94 14.72
N GLU A 19 -15.40 -16.49 15.28
CA GLU A 19 -14.77 -15.24 14.89
C GLU A 19 -14.07 -15.38 13.54
N VAL A 20 -14.33 -14.46 12.64
CA VAL A 20 -13.71 -14.39 11.31
C VAL A 20 -12.90 -13.12 11.21
N ILE A 21 -11.59 -13.25 11.16
CA ILE A 21 -10.67 -12.13 11.03
C ILE A 21 -10.12 -12.11 9.60
N PHE A 22 -10.33 -11.00 8.90
CA PHE A 22 -9.69 -10.76 7.62
C PHE A 22 -8.42 -9.95 7.80
N PHE A 23 -7.28 -10.48 7.35
CA PHE A 23 -6.01 -9.75 7.35
C PHE A 23 -5.94 -8.83 6.13
N GLY A 24 -6.13 -7.53 6.35
CA GLY A 24 -6.14 -6.50 5.33
C GLY A 24 -4.78 -5.86 5.17
N LEU A 25 -4.05 -6.25 4.12
CA LEU A 25 -2.75 -5.71 3.75
C LEU A 25 -2.82 -5.09 2.36
N GLY A 26 -2.10 -4.00 2.15
CA GLY A 26 -1.92 -3.37 0.84
C GLY A 26 -1.95 -1.86 0.88
N PHE A 27 -1.88 -1.27 -0.31
CA PHE A 27 -2.01 0.17 -0.53
C PHE A 27 -3.46 0.58 -0.76
N GLU A 28 -3.67 1.87 -1.06
CA GLU A 28 -4.99 2.48 -1.29
C GLU A 28 -5.83 1.74 -2.34
N ALA A 29 -5.21 1.08 -3.31
CA ALA A 29 -5.90 0.27 -4.32
C ALA A 29 -6.80 -0.82 -3.73
N THR A 30 -6.45 -1.34 -2.56
CA THR A 30 -7.17 -2.44 -1.91
C THR A 30 -8.11 -1.99 -0.80
N MET A 31 -7.96 -0.77 -0.30
CA MET A 31 -8.76 -0.23 0.81
C MET A 31 -10.27 -0.15 0.51
N PRO A 32 -10.74 0.27 -0.70
CA PRO A 32 -12.15 0.41 -0.96
C PRO A 32 -12.96 -0.86 -0.71
N SER A 33 -12.45 -2.01 -1.17
CA SER A 33 -13.15 -3.29 -0.96
C SER A 33 -13.23 -3.69 0.52
N ARG A 34 -12.24 -3.33 1.33
CA ARG A 34 -12.24 -3.58 2.78
C ARG A 34 -13.21 -2.65 3.48
N ALA A 35 -13.17 -1.36 3.13
CA ALA A 35 -14.11 -0.36 3.64
C ALA A 35 -15.56 -0.78 3.37
N MET A 36 -15.88 -1.10 2.12
CA MET A 36 -17.22 -1.55 1.72
C MET A 36 -17.65 -2.82 2.47
N THR A 37 -16.73 -3.75 2.74
CA THR A 37 -17.04 -4.96 3.50
C THR A 37 -17.37 -4.65 4.96
N VAL A 38 -16.64 -3.73 5.59
CA VAL A 38 -16.92 -3.28 6.97
C VAL A 38 -18.28 -2.57 7.03
N LEU A 39 -18.55 -1.68 6.07
CA LEU A 39 -19.85 -1.00 5.97
C LEU A 39 -21.00 -1.99 5.80
N GLN A 40 -20.82 -2.99 4.93
CA GLN A 40 -21.80 -4.05 4.72
C GLN A 40 -22.01 -4.90 5.99
N ALA A 41 -20.93 -5.28 6.68
CA ALA A 41 -21.01 -6.01 7.94
C ALA A 41 -21.83 -5.24 8.99
N LYS A 42 -21.62 -3.92 9.07
CA LYS A 42 -22.37 -3.03 9.99
C LYS A 42 -23.85 -2.97 9.63
N VAL A 43 -24.19 -2.78 8.36
CA VAL A 43 -25.59 -2.72 7.89
C VAL A 43 -26.32 -4.03 8.14
N GLU A 44 -25.63 -5.17 7.97
CA GLU A 44 -26.18 -6.52 8.16
C GLU A 44 -26.17 -6.97 9.64
N GLY A 45 -25.53 -6.24 10.54
CA GLY A 45 -25.41 -6.60 11.95
C GLY A 45 -24.52 -7.82 12.22
N ILE A 46 -23.51 -8.06 11.36
CA ILE A 46 -22.61 -9.20 11.47
C ILE A 46 -21.47 -8.87 12.46
N GLY A 47 -21.67 -9.27 13.72
CA GLY A 47 -20.75 -8.93 14.82
C GLY A 47 -19.52 -9.84 14.96
N ASN A 48 -19.47 -10.98 14.27
CA ASN A 48 -18.36 -11.93 14.32
C ASN A 48 -17.34 -11.79 13.18
N PHE A 49 -17.44 -10.73 12.38
CA PHE A 49 -16.44 -10.32 11.39
C PHE A 49 -15.56 -9.22 11.96
N SER A 50 -14.27 -9.27 11.69
CA SER A 50 -13.35 -8.16 11.99
C SER A 50 -12.22 -8.07 10.98
N LEU A 51 -11.66 -6.88 10.85
CA LEU A 51 -10.54 -6.55 9.97
C LEU A 51 -9.29 -6.28 10.82
N PHE A 52 -8.21 -7.02 10.57
CA PHE A 52 -6.88 -6.63 11.00
C PHE A 52 -6.31 -5.70 9.93
N CYS A 53 -6.18 -4.40 10.27
CA CYS A 53 -5.84 -3.37 9.29
C CYS A 53 -4.33 -3.08 9.28
N ASP A 54 -3.65 -3.61 8.26
CA ASP A 54 -2.22 -3.38 7.98
C ASP A 54 -2.04 -2.71 6.60
N HIS A 55 -2.88 -1.70 6.33
CA HIS A 55 -2.82 -0.93 5.09
C HIS A 55 -1.91 0.28 5.25
N ILE A 56 -1.21 0.58 4.16
CA ILE A 56 -0.23 1.65 4.05
C ILE A 56 -0.58 2.60 2.90
N THR A 57 -0.10 3.84 3.00
CA THR A 57 -0.33 4.90 2.01
C THR A 57 0.94 5.23 1.25
N ILE A 58 0.80 5.50 -0.07
CA ILE A 58 1.96 5.67 -0.95
C ILE A 58 2.60 7.06 -0.85
N ILE A 59 1.81 8.11 -0.69
CA ILE A 59 2.30 9.50 -0.78
C ILE A 59 3.31 9.85 0.32
N PRO A 60 3.05 9.57 1.63
CA PRO A 60 4.04 9.81 2.67
C PRO A 60 5.33 9.03 2.46
N THR A 61 5.21 7.82 1.89
CA THR A 61 6.38 6.97 1.62
C THR A 61 7.25 7.53 0.51
N ILE A 62 6.65 8.03 -0.58
CA ILE A 62 7.40 8.69 -1.66
C ILE A 62 8.11 9.93 -1.11
N LYS A 63 7.43 10.73 -0.29
CA LYS A 63 8.05 11.90 0.37
C LYS A 63 9.25 11.51 1.22
N ALA A 64 9.10 10.49 2.08
CA ALA A 64 10.19 10.01 2.92
C ALA A 64 11.40 9.49 2.11
N VAL A 65 11.17 8.90 0.93
CA VAL A 65 12.26 8.50 0.01
C VAL A 65 12.91 9.71 -0.62
N LEU A 66 12.13 10.69 -1.09
CA LEU A 66 12.65 11.92 -1.73
C LEU A 66 13.42 12.81 -0.75
N ASP A 67 12.95 12.92 0.50
CA ASP A 67 13.59 13.68 1.58
C ASP A 67 14.89 13.02 2.10
N SER A 68 15.17 11.78 1.67
CA SER A 68 16.39 11.09 2.12
C SER A 68 17.64 11.71 1.48
N PRO A 69 18.66 12.09 2.28
CA PRO A 69 19.91 12.67 1.77
C PRO A 69 20.69 11.71 0.84
N ASP A 70 20.47 10.42 0.97
CA ASP A 70 21.14 9.37 0.18
C ASP A 70 20.31 8.94 -1.04
N MET A 71 19.27 9.69 -1.43
CA MET A 71 18.41 9.33 -2.55
C MET A 71 19.14 9.54 -3.90
N HIS A 72 19.15 8.48 -4.74
CA HIS A 72 19.82 8.44 -6.04
C HIS A 72 18.85 8.03 -7.17
N LEU A 73 17.58 8.47 -7.07
CA LEU A 73 16.58 8.19 -8.10
C LEU A 73 16.44 9.39 -9.04
N ASP A 74 16.43 9.15 -10.35
CA ASP A 74 16.32 10.17 -11.37
C ASP A 74 14.87 10.38 -11.85
N GLY A 75 13.97 9.42 -11.60
CA GLY A 75 12.57 9.48 -11.97
C GLY A 75 11.77 8.32 -11.39
N PHE A 76 10.45 8.37 -11.53
CA PHE A 76 9.52 7.45 -10.88
C PHE A 76 8.51 6.84 -11.85
N LEU A 77 8.16 5.59 -11.60
CA LEU A 77 6.98 4.95 -12.12
C LEU A 77 5.92 4.91 -11.02
N GLY A 78 4.87 5.72 -11.16
CA GLY A 78 3.77 5.79 -10.21
C GLY A 78 2.80 4.60 -10.39
N PRO A 79 2.17 4.13 -9.31
CA PRO A 79 1.34 2.93 -9.32
C PRO A 79 -0.07 3.21 -9.88
N GLY A 80 -0.37 2.74 -11.08
CA GLY A 80 -1.66 2.97 -11.74
C GLY A 80 -2.87 2.53 -10.93
N HIS A 81 -2.83 1.34 -10.29
CA HIS A 81 -3.95 0.86 -9.46
C HIS A 81 -4.23 1.74 -8.24
N VAL A 82 -3.22 2.27 -7.57
CA VAL A 82 -3.40 3.24 -6.48
C VAL A 82 -3.98 4.54 -7.04
N SER A 83 -3.43 5.00 -8.17
CA SER A 83 -3.87 6.24 -8.82
C SER A 83 -5.32 6.17 -9.34
N MET A 84 -5.86 4.97 -9.63
CA MET A 84 -7.30 4.81 -9.89
C MET A 84 -8.16 5.26 -8.71
N VAL A 85 -7.67 5.10 -7.48
CA VAL A 85 -8.36 5.49 -6.25
C VAL A 85 -8.10 6.95 -5.89
N ILE A 86 -6.80 7.33 -5.78
CA ILE A 86 -6.41 8.65 -5.26
C ILE A 86 -6.25 9.73 -6.34
N GLY A 87 -6.19 9.35 -7.62
CA GLY A 87 -5.91 10.24 -8.74
C GLY A 87 -4.42 10.46 -9.01
N THR A 88 -4.12 11.32 -9.98
CA THR A 88 -2.73 11.70 -10.31
C THR A 88 -2.26 12.94 -9.55
N ARG A 89 -3.17 13.84 -9.16
CA ARG A 89 -2.85 15.10 -8.43
C ARG A 89 -2.00 14.91 -7.17
N PRO A 90 -2.21 13.88 -6.33
CA PRO A 90 -1.37 13.68 -5.15
C PRO A 90 0.12 13.47 -5.45
N PHE A 91 0.49 13.21 -6.70
CA PHE A 91 1.88 13.04 -7.13
C PHE A 91 2.53 14.32 -7.69
N ASP A 92 1.78 15.43 -7.79
CA ASP A 92 2.27 16.70 -8.38
C ASP A 92 3.52 17.24 -7.69
N PHE A 93 3.66 17.00 -6.39
CA PHE A 93 4.83 17.44 -5.63
C PHE A 93 6.14 16.81 -6.11
N VAL A 94 6.10 15.60 -6.65
CA VAL A 94 7.29 14.89 -7.16
C VAL A 94 7.91 15.67 -8.30
N ALA A 95 7.09 16.23 -9.18
CA ALA A 95 7.54 17.05 -10.30
C ALA A 95 7.79 18.51 -9.90
N SER A 96 6.83 19.14 -9.19
CA SER A 96 6.84 20.57 -8.93
C SER A 96 7.79 21.00 -7.79
N HIS A 97 7.96 20.16 -6.77
CA HIS A 97 8.80 20.46 -5.61
C HIS A 97 10.15 19.76 -5.70
N ASP A 98 10.16 18.46 -6.03
CA ASP A 98 11.38 17.65 -6.01
C ASP A 98 12.09 17.59 -7.37
N GLY A 99 11.47 18.16 -8.43
CA GLY A 99 12.07 18.24 -9.77
C GLY A 99 12.36 16.88 -10.38
N LYS A 100 11.52 15.86 -10.08
CA LYS A 100 11.68 14.50 -10.61
C LYS A 100 10.53 14.14 -11.53
N PRO A 101 10.79 13.62 -12.74
CA PRO A 101 9.76 13.13 -13.62
C PRO A 101 9.07 11.90 -13.03
N ILE A 102 7.77 11.82 -13.18
CA ILE A 102 6.98 10.66 -12.78
C ILE A 102 5.95 10.33 -13.86
N THR A 103 5.82 9.04 -14.18
CA THR A 103 4.77 8.54 -15.05
C THR A 103 3.92 7.52 -14.31
N ILE A 104 2.60 7.77 -14.25
CA ILE A 104 1.64 6.79 -13.73
C ILE A 104 1.53 5.65 -14.73
N ALA A 105 1.85 4.44 -14.28
CA ALA A 105 2.09 3.27 -15.12
C ALA A 105 1.03 2.18 -14.92
N GLY A 106 0.61 1.56 -16.01
CA GLY A 106 -0.10 0.27 -15.98
C GLY A 106 0.83 -0.89 -15.62
N PHE A 107 0.24 -2.07 -15.41
CA PHE A 107 0.98 -3.26 -14.98
C PHE A 107 1.27 -4.25 -16.12
N GLU A 108 0.67 -4.05 -17.28
CA GLU A 108 0.97 -4.86 -18.46
C GLU A 108 2.42 -4.60 -18.91
N PRO A 109 3.12 -5.61 -19.47
CA PRO A 109 4.51 -5.44 -19.91
C PRO A 109 4.70 -4.29 -20.90
N ARG A 110 3.73 -4.07 -21.79
CA ARG A 110 3.72 -2.96 -22.73
C ARG A 110 3.58 -1.62 -22.03
N ASP A 111 2.70 -1.52 -21.06
CA ASP A 111 2.47 -0.29 -20.30
C ASP A 111 3.70 0.10 -19.48
N ALA A 112 4.32 -0.89 -18.84
CA ALA A 112 5.56 -0.68 -18.09
C ALA A 112 6.68 -0.17 -19.00
N LEU A 113 6.88 -0.78 -20.18
CA LEU A 113 7.89 -0.33 -21.14
C LEU A 113 7.61 1.07 -21.67
N HIS A 114 6.33 1.37 -21.98
CA HIS A 114 5.92 2.70 -22.45
C HIS A 114 6.14 3.75 -21.35
N SER A 115 5.77 3.46 -20.12
CA SER A 115 5.98 4.36 -18.99
C SER A 115 7.47 4.61 -18.70
N MET A 116 8.32 3.58 -18.80
CA MET A 116 9.77 3.74 -18.71
C MET A 116 10.31 4.67 -19.81
N TRP A 117 9.85 4.48 -21.05
CA TRP A 117 10.21 5.35 -22.15
C TRP A 117 9.78 6.80 -21.91
N MET A 118 8.57 7.03 -21.40
CA MET A 118 8.06 8.38 -21.07
C MET A 118 8.95 9.06 -20.03
N VAL A 119 9.31 8.37 -18.93
CA VAL A 119 10.22 8.92 -17.91
C VAL A 119 11.60 9.23 -18.50
N LEU A 120 12.18 8.31 -19.27
CA LEU A 120 13.50 8.52 -19.90
C LEU A 120 13.47 9.69 -20.90
N LYS A 121 12.37 9.84 -21.63
CA LYS A 121 12.18 10.98 -22.54
C LYS A 121 12.10 12.29 -21.78
N GLN A 122 11.36 12.36 -20.67
CA GLN A 122 11.32 13.55 -19.82
C GLN A 122 12.74 13.92 -19.33
N ILE A 123 13.52 12.93 -18.85
CA ILE A 123 14.90 13.15 -18.41
C ILE A 123 15.76 13.70 -19.55
N ALA A 124 15.67 13.12 -20.75
CA ALA A 124 16.44 13.56 -21.91
C ALA A 124 16.06 14.96 -22.38
N ASP A 125 14.79 15.32 -22.28
CA ASP A 125 14.25 16.64 -22.66
C ASP A 125 14.43 17.70 -21.55
N GLY A 126 14.95 17.32 -20.37
CA GLY A 126 15.06 18.20 -19.20
C GLY A 126 13.71 18.63 -18.63
N ARG A 127 12.66 17.82 -18.80
CA ARG A 127 11.32 18.07 -18.26
C ARG A 127 11.09 17.29 -16.96
N CYS A 128 10.24 17.85 -16.09
CA CYS A 128 9.80 17.21 -14.86
C CYS A 128 8.30 17.43 -14.72
N GLU A 129 7.52 16.43 -15.13
CA GLU A 129 6.06 16.49 -15.18
C GLU A 129 5.46 15.20 -14.63
N VAL A 130 4.19 15.26 -14.21
CA VAL A 130 3.38 14.07 -13.92
C VAL A 130 2.69 13.64 -15.21
N GLU A 131 3.19 12.61 -15.83
CA GLU A 131 2.54 12.02 -17.04
C GLU A 131 1.70 10.81 -16.65
N ASN A 132 0.61 10.55 -17.36
CA ASN A 132 -0.30 9.45 -17.14
C ASN A 132 -0.36 8.54 -18.37
N GLN A 133 0.27 7.37 -18.29
CA GLN A 133 0.20 6.37 -19.36
C GLN A 133 -1.16 5.66 -19.40
N CYS A 134 -1.89 5.66 -18.28
CA CYS A 134 -3.19 5.00 -18.10
C CYS A 134 -4.36 6.00 -18.09
N ASP A 135 -4.32 7.06 -18.88
CA ASP A 135 -5.27 8.18 -18.88
C ASP A 135 -6.74 7.74 -19.09
N CYS A 136 -6.97 6.65 -19.83
CA CYS A 136 -8.29 6.09 -20.04
C CYS A 136 -8.92 5.45 -18.78
N THR A 137 -8.12 5.09 -17.77
CA THR A 137 -8.58 4.38 -16.57
C THR A 137 -8.27 5.10 -15.25
N VAL A 138 -7.31 6.01 -15.28
CA VAL A 138 -6.84 6.76 -14.10
C VAL A 138 -7.25 8.23 -14.25
N PRO A 139 -8.33 8.65 -13.59
CA PRO A 139 -8.75 10.04 -13.61
C PRO A 139 -7.82 10.90 -12.74
N GLU A 140 -7.65 12.16 -13.10
CA GLU A 140 -6.82 13.11 -12.37
C GLU A 140 -7.25 13.28 -10.90
N ALA A 141 -8.56 13.33 -10.66
CA ALA A 141 -9.15 13.49 -9.33
C ALA A 141 -9.33 12.17 -8.55
N GLY A 142 -9.05 11.01 -9.16
CA GLY A 142 -9.31 9.70 -8.57
C GLY A 142 -10.80 9.33 -8.54
N ASN A 143 -11.13 8.27 -7.80
CA ASN A 143 -12.50 7.80 -7.62
C ASN A 143 -13.07 8.34 -6.30
N SER A 144 -14.01 9.28 -6.37
CA SER A 144 -14.60 9.91 -5.19
C SER A 144 -15.32 8.89 -4.29
N ALA A 145 -16.14 8.01 -4.87
CA ALA A 145 -16.88 7.01 -4.09
C ALA A 145 -15.96 6.04 -3.35
N ALA A 146 -14.82 5.68 -3.95
CA ALA A 146 -13.81 4.84 -3.31
C ALA A 146 -13.13 5.59 -2.15
N ARG A 147 -12.80 6.87 -2.34
CA ARG A 147 -12.21 7.71 -1.28
C ARG A 147 -13.18 7.95 -0.14
N ASP A 148 -14.43 8.28 -0.44
CA ASP A 148 -15.47 8.50 0.58
C ASP A 148 -15.64 7.25 1.46
N ALA A 149 -15.67 6.06 0.86
CA ALA A 149 -15.74 4.81 1.61
C ALA A 149 -14.49 4.56 2.48
N ILE A 150 -13.30 4.88 1.97
CA ILE A 150 -12.05 4.79 2.74
C ILE A 150 -12.10 5.75 3.93
N GLU A 151 -12.44 7.01 3.69
CA GLU A 151 -12.49 8.06 4.72
C GLU A 151 -13.56 7.80 5.77
N GLU A 152 -14.66 7.13 5.42
CA GLU A 152 -15.70 6.75 6.38
C GLU A 152 -15.21 5.70 7.37
N VAL A 153 -14.46 4.68 6.90
CA VAL A 153 -14.08 3.52 7.70
C VAL A 153 -12.69 3.67 8.33
N PHE A 154 -11.76 4.33 7.63
CA PHE A 154 -10.37 4.40 8.03
C PHE A 154 -9.94 5.82 8.42
N GLU A 155 -8.91 5.89 9.24
CA GLU A 155 -8.18 7.12 9.57
C GLU A 155 -6.68 6.86 9.54
N LEU A 156 -5.89 7.91 9.29
CA LEU A 156 -4.44 7.81 9.27
C LEU A 156 -3.90 7.51 10.68
N ARG A 157 -2.93 6.63 10.76
CA ARG A 157 -2.09 6.46 11.96
C ARG A 157 -1.13 7.63 12.05
N GLU A 158 -0.76 8.03 13.26
CA GLU A 158 0.24 9.07 13.48
C GLU A 158 1.57 8.68 12.84
N PHE A 159 1.97 7.42 12.98
CA PHE A 159 3.15 6.85 12.34
C PHE A 159 2.94 5.36 12.03
N PHE A 160 3.74 4.84 11.10
CA PHE A 160 3.75 3.43 10.74
C PHE A 160 5.18 2.97 10.44
N GLU A 161 5.54 1.76 10.91
CA GLU A 161 6.88 1.21 10.74
C GLU A 161 7.06 0.57 9.36
N TRP A 162 8.01 1.08 8.60
CA TRP A 162 8.38 0.57 7.29
C TRP A 162 9.69 -0.19 7.34
N ARG A 163 9.70 -1.36 6.74
CA ARG A 163 10.92 -2.16 6.64
C ARG A 163 12.02 -1.43 5.87
N GLY A 164 13.11 -1.14 6.55
CA GLY A 164 14.29 -0.48 5.98
C GLY A 164 14.18 1.04 5.80
N LEU A 165 13.02 1.63 6.07
CA LEU A 165 12.81 3.10 6.05
C LEU A 165 12.54 3.65 7.45
N GLY A 166 12.25 2.78 8.44
CA GLY A 166 11.89 3.19 9.78
C GLY A 166 10.45 3.68 9.89
N SER A 167 10.20 4.54 10.86
CA SER A 167 8.88 5.11 11.12
C SER A 167 8.59 6.27 10.17
N ILE A 168 7.47 6.21 9.47
CA ILE A 168 7.02 7.26 8.54
C ILE A 168 5.66 7.77 9.02
N ASP A 169 5.55 9.08 9.19
CA ASP A 169 4.34 9.75 9.64
C ASP A 169 3.22 9.60 8.61
N HIS A 170 2.02 9.34 9.10
CA HIS A 170 0.79 9.25 8.30
C HIS A 170 0.85 8.25 7.13
N SER A 171 1.74 7.25 7.20
CA SER A 171 1.95 6.26 6.13
C SER A 171 1.18 4.95 6.31
N GLY A 172 0.38 4.83 7.36
CA GLY A 172 -0.51 3.71 7.61
C GLY A 172 -1.91 4.17 7.98
N VAL A 173 -2.88 3.27 7.89
CA VAL A 173 -4.25 3.55 8.33
C VAL A 173 -4.70 2.55 9.39
N ARG A 174 -5.71 2.95 10.16
CA ARG A 174 -6.41 2.11 11.12
C ARG A 174 -7.91 2.27 10.97
N VAL A 175 -8.66 1.33 11.51
CA VAL A 175 -10.12 1.42 11.57
C VAL A 175 -10.51 2.55 12.53
N ARG A 176 -11.46 3.42 12.11
CA ARG A 176 -11.95 4.52 12.93
C ARG A 176 -12.67 4.02 14.18
N GLU A 177 -12.71 4.85 15.22
CA GLU A 177 -13.43 4.59 16.47
C GLU A 177 -14.90 4.24 16.25
N SER A 178 -15.57 4.87 15.28
CA SER A 178 -16.97 4.60 14.92
C SER A 178 -17.23 3.18 14.38
N PHE A 179 -16.15 2.43 14.08
CA PHE A 179 -16.16 1.05 13.61
C PHE A 179 -15.28 0.14 14.48
N ALA A 180 -14.99 0.55 15.73
CA ALA A 180 -14.11 -0.19 16.65
C ALA A 180 -14.52 -1.65 16.87
N GLU A 181 -15.81 -1.97 16.73
CA GLU A 181 -16.35 -3.32 16.78
C GLU A 181 -15.83 -4.24 15.67
N PHE A 182 -15.38 -3.69 14.55
CA PHE A 182 -14.77 -4.41 13.42
C PHE A 182 -13.24 -4.38 13.43
N ASP A 183 -12.63 -3.70 14.42
CA ASP A 183 -11.17 -3.61 14.53
C ASP A 183 -10.60 -4.81 15.29
N ALA A 184 -9.91 -5.71 14.59
CA ALA A 184 -9.31 -6.90 15.20
C ALA A 184 -8.19 -6.55 16.19
N GLU A 185 -7.45 -5.45 15.99
CA GLU A 185 -6.39 -5.04 16.94
C GLU A 185 -6.98 -4.72 18.32
N ARG A 186 -8.16 -4.08 18.35
CA ARG A 186 -8.86 -3.73 19.60
C ARG A 186 -9.57 -4.93 20.22
N ARG A 187 -10.26 -5.71 19.39
CA ARG A 187 -11.07 -6.85 19.85
C ARG A 187 -10.23 -7.95 20.49
N PHE A 188 -9.04 -8.22 19.97
CA PHE A 188 -8.23 -9.35 20.38
C PHE A 188 -6.98 -8.96 21.17
N SER A 189 -6.84 -7.69 21.58
CA SER A 189 -5.73 -7.20 22.42
C SER A 189 -4.37 -7.73 21.92
N MET A 190 -4.08 -7.52 20.63
CA MET A 190 -2.87 -8.03 20.02
C MET A 190 -1.62 -7.50 20.73
N PRO A 191 -0.64 -8.36 21.06
CA PRO A 191 0.59 -7.92 21.67
C PRO A 191 1.38 -7.04 20.71
N ASN A 192 1.77 -5.85 21.15
CA ASN A 192 2.62 -4.95 20.36
C ASN A 192 4.07 -5.47 20.37
N LEU A 193 4.36 -6.42 19.49
CA LEU A 193 5.69 -6.99 19.31
C LEU A 193 6.49 -6.09 18.35
N LYS A 194 7.36 -5.26 18.91
CA LYS A 194 8.36 -4.53 18.11
C LYS A 194 9.38 -5.53 17.55
N MET A 195 9.25 -5.86 16.28
CA MET A 195 10.23 -6.65 15.57
C MET A 195 11.21 -5.71 14.86
N ALA A 196 12.47 -5.72 15.31
CA ALA A 196 13.52 -4.99 14.63
C ALA A 196 13.81 -5.63 13.27
N ASP A 197 14.11 -4.82 12.28
CA ASP A 197 14.60 -5.31 10.99
C ASP A 197 15.87 -6.14 11.16
N PRO A 198 16.04 -7.24 10.38
CA PRO A 198 17.29 -7.97 10.36
C PRO A 198 18.44 -7.03 10.06
N LYS A 199 19.52 -7.08 10.84
CA LYS A 199 20.73 -6.21 10.69
C LYS A 199 21.34 -6.26 9.28
N SER A 200 21.09 -7.33 8.52
CA SER A 200 21.55 -7.50 7.14
C SER A 200 20.55 -7.00 6.10
N CYS A 201 19.41 -6.43 6.51
CA CYS A 201 18.39 -5.93 5.58
C CYS A 201 18.88 -4.63 4.92
N GLN A 202 18.82 -4.59 3.60
CA GLN A 202 19.19 -3.44 2.77
C GLN A 202 18.00 -2.94 1.93
N CYS A 203 16.77 -3.27 2.33
CA CYS A 203 15.58 -2.89 1.57
C CYS A 203 15.45 -1.37 1.40
N GLY A 204 15.72 -0.58 2.43
CA GLY A 204 15.72 0.88 2.38
C GLY A 204 16.72 1.46 1.38
N GLU A 205 17.94 0.90 1.33
CA GLU A 205 18.99 1.33 0.40
C GLU A 205 18.61 1.04 -1.07
N VAL A 206 17.89 -0.06 -1.32
CA VAL A 206 17.35 -0.37 -2.65
C VAL A 206 16.25 0.61 -3.03
N LEU A 207 15.35 0.94 -2.10
CA LEU A 207 14.26 1.88 -2.35
C LEU A 207 14.77 3.30 -2.64
N LYS A 208 15.88 3.71 -2.03
CA LYS A 208 16.51 5.01 -2.25
C LYS A 208 17.40 5.05 -3.50
N GLY A 209 17.62 3.93 -4.18
CA GLY A 209 18.52 3.82 -5.34
C GLY A 209 20.01 3.77 -4.99
N VAL A 210 20.39 3.70 -3.72
CA VAL A 210 21.78 3.55 -3.26
C VAL A 210 22.36 2.23 -3.76
N ILE A 211 21.58 1.15 -3.66
CA ILE A 211 21.92 -0.16 -4.22
C ILE A 211 21.17 -0.36 -5.55
N LYS A 212 21.90 -0.39 -6.65
CA LYS A 212 21.34 -0.43 -8.02
C LYS A 212 20.73 -1.78 -8.43
N SER A 213 20.88 -2.84 -7.64
CA SER A 213 20.37 -4.18 -8.01
C SER A 213 19.94 -4.97 -6.79
N ARG A 214 18.75 -5.58 -6.88
CA ARG A 214 18.24 -6.51 -5.84
C ARG A 214 19.17 -7.73 -5.67
N THR A 215 19.92 -8.11 -6.69
CA THR A 215 20.90 -9.21 -6.62
C THR A 215 22.14 -8.85 -5.81
N SER A 216 22.46 -7.57 -5.67
CA SER A 216 23.54 -7.10 -4.80
C SER A 216 23.10 -6.88 -3.35
N ALA A 217 21.80 -6.85 -3.08
CA ALA A 217 21.26 -6.71 -1.72
C ALA A 217 21.34 -8.04 -0.96
N ARG A 218 22.02 -8.04 0.19
CA ARG A 218 22.29 -9.26 0.98
C ARG A 218 21.06 -10.00 1.51
N CYS A 219 19.88 -9.36 1.56
CA CYS A 219 18.63 -9.96 2.07
C CYS A 219 17.73 -10.61 1.02
N SER A 220 18.05 -10.52 -0.27
CA SER A 220 17.18 -11.05 -1.32
C SER A 220 17.30 -12.55 -1.58
N ALA A 221 18.18 -13.28 -0.87
CA ALA A 221 18.65 -14.59 -1.28
C ALA A 221 18.25 -15.79 -0.41
N ALA A 222 17.29 -15.66 0.47
CA ALA A 222 16.76 -16.83 1.19
C ALA A 222 15.28 -17.08 0.82
N PRO A 223 14.98 -17.98 -0.14
CA PRO A 223 13.63 -18.50 -0.23
C PRO A 223 13.34 -19.21 1.10
N ALA A 224 12.29 -18.76 1.80
CA ALA A 224 11.78 -19.48 2.95
C ALA A 224 11.41 -20.90 2.47
N ARG A 225 12.28 -21.87 2.72
CA ARG A 225 11.94 -23.26 2.49
C ARG A 225 10.80 -23.60 3.44
N PRO A 226 9.65 -24.05 2.94
CA PRO A 226 8.60 -24.53 3.82
C PRO A 226 9.18 -25.73 4.59
N LYS A 227 9.24 -25.61 5.92
CA LYS A 227 9.55 -26.76 6.78
C LYS A 227 8.50 -27.81 6.47
N ARG A 228 8.90 -28.91 5.80
CA ARG A 228 8.06 -30.10 5.69
C ARG A 228 7.70 -30.51 7.11
N ARG A 229 6.41 -30.39 7.45
CA ARG A 229 5.88 -31.05 8.64
C ARG A 229 6.08 -32.56 8.40
N SER A 230 6.99 -33.15 9.17
CA SER A 230 7.06 -34.60 9.28
C SER A 230 5.74 -35.07 9.87
N ALA A 231 4.96 -35.81 9.09
CA ALA A 231 3.83 -36.57 9.61
C ALA A 231 4.36 -37.56 10.63
N ARG A 232 3.88 -37.50 11.83
CA ARG A 232 3.78 -38.61 12.78
C ARG A 232 2.31 -38.74 13.18
#